data_6838b8c679f770d66b11f5deb696b8d9
#
_entry.id   6838b8c679f770d66b11f5deb696b8d9
#
_cell.length_a   1.000
_cell.length_b   1.000
_cell.length_c   1.000
_cell.angle_alpha   90.00
_cell.angle_beta   90.00
_cell.angle_gamma   90.00
#
_symmetry.space_group_name_H-M   'P 1'
#
loop_
_entity.id
_entity.type
_entity.pdbx_description
1 polymer ?
#
loop_
_entity_poly.entity_id
_entity_poly.type
_entity_poly.pdbx_seq_one_letter_code
_entity_poly.pdbx_strand_id
1 'polypeptide(L)'
;MKNYYNVILILLLIIVTSQKLSGQYVTFGRAFSFGDAFITDKDVTHGFLLSLTGGLSITYADNEHYGFAADVVYATEGSNSKTAGVAGDIQNKIKLGYIRIPFKYIRFLGEYGDPIRPKIFVGPSFGYLVSAETNKENTKAEFNKFDMGLHIGVGANKIICDRIWLNTDITYTQGILDVTKQSQNNNEINLNGSVRLNISLLLGTKRK
;
A
#
# COMPACT_ATOMS: atom_id res chain seq x y z
N MET A 1 27.72 -6.38 8.61
CA MET A 1 27.53 -4.99 8.13
C MET A 1 28.00 -4.73 6.69
N LYS A 2 28.86 -5.54 6.07
CA LYS A 2 29.39 -5.31 4.69
C LYS A 2 28.37 -5.51 3.55
N ASN A 3 27.31 -6.28 3.74
CA ASN A 3 26.38 -6.63 2.64
C ASN A 3 25.34 -5.56 2.32
N TYR A 4 25.01 -4.66 3.23
CA TYR A 4 24.00 -3.63 3.00
C TYR A 4 24.48 -2.53 2.04
N TYR A 5 25.79 -2.22 2.05
CA TYR A 5 26.36 -1.23 1.13
C TYR A 5 26.27 -1.70 -0.33
N ASN A 6 26.44 -3.00 -0.58
CA ASN A 6 26.33 -3.54 -1.93
C ASN A 6 24.88 -3.48 -2.46
N VAL A 7 23.89 -3.70 -1.62
CA VAL A 7 22.47 -3.58 -2.00
C VAL A 7 22.10 -2.13 -2.29
N ILE A 8 22.56 -1.19 -1.46
CA ILE A 8 22.35 0.25 -1.66
C ILE A 8 23.06 0.72 -2.93
N LEU A 9 24.30 0.23 -3.17
CA LEU A 9 25.07 0.56 -4.37
C LEU A 9 24.40 0.03 -5.64
N ILE A 10 23.85 -1.19 -5.61
CA ILE A 10 23.11 -1.78 -6.73
C ILE A 10 21.82 -0.99 -7.00
N LEU A 11 21.09 -0.60 -5.98
CA LEU A 11 19.89 0.24 -6.10
C LEU A 11 20.23 1.63 -6.68
N LEU A 12 21.31 2.25 -6.22
CA LEU A 12 21.83 3.51 -6.79
C LEU A 12 22.28 3.35 -8.25
N LEU A 13 22.94 2.24 -8.58
CA LEU A 13 23.39 1.94 -9.96
C LEU A 13 22.19 1.75 -10.91
N ILE A 14 21.13 1.08 -10.46
CA ILE A 14 19.89 0.90 -11.23
C ILE A 14 19.22 2.27 -11.48
N ILE A 15 19.22 3.17 -10.50
CA ILE A 15 18.69 4.53 -10.64
C ILE A 15 19.50 5.37 -11.62
N VAL A 16 20.83 5.23 -11.62
CA VAL A 16 21.73 6.01 -12.48
C VAL A 16 21.73 5.50 -13.92
N THR A 17 21.60 4.19 -14.14
CA THR A 17 21.60 3.60 -15.49
C THR A 17 20.28 3.80 -16.25
N SER A 18 19.21 4.16 -15.57
CA SER A 18 17.90 4.43 -16.19
C SER A 18 17.82 5.75 -16.97
N GLN A 19 18.87 6.56 -17.00
CA GLN A 19 18.84 7.90 -17.61
C GLN A 19 18.89 7.96 -19.16
N LYS A 20 18.97 6.83 -19.87
CA LYS A 20 19.15 6.81 -21.34
C LYS A 20 17.96 6.27 -22.16
N LEU A 21 16.81 6.06 -21.56
CA LEU A 21 15.65 5.60 -22.34
C LEU A 21 14.79 6.80 -22.78
N SER A 22 14.88 7.10 -24.05
CA SER A 22 14.07 8.13 -24.71
C SER A 22 12.57 7.78 -24.62
N GLY A 23 11.78 8.68 -24.06
CA GLY A 23 10.31 8.54 -23.96
C GLY A 23 9.79 8.05 -22.61
N GLN A 24 10.64 7.69 -21.67
CA GLN A 24 10.24 7.18 -20.38
C GLN A 24 10.19 8.30 -19.32
N TYR A 25 9.12 8.30 -18.55
CA TYR A 25 8.93 9.27 -17.47
C TYR A 25 9.00 8.59 -16.12
N VAL A 26 9.94 9.05 -15.31
CA VAL A 26 10.04 8.67 -13.92
C VAL A 26 9.50 9.82 -13.07
N THR A 27 8.58 9.51 -12.18
CA THR A 27 8.11 10.43 -11.16
C THR A 27 8.36 9.85 -9.78
N PHE A 28 8.71 10.69 -8.82
CA PHE A 28 8.89 10.28 -7.43
C PHE A 28 8.31 11.32 -6.50
N GLY A 29 7.89 10.90 -5.33
CA GLY A 29 7.32 11.83 -4.36
C GLY A 29 6.78 11.19 -3.10
N ARG A 30 5.93 11.94 -2.42
CA ARG A 30 5.30 11.52 -1.19
C ARG A 30 3.91 10.95 -1.48
N ALA A 31 3.60 9.85 -0.82
CA ALA A 31 2.29 9.20 -0.87
C ALA A 31 1.67 9.19 0.52
N PHE A 32 0.40 9.56 0.60
CA PHE A 32 -0.43 9.47 1.79
C PHE A 32 -1.73 8.76 1.43
N SER A 33 -2.25 7.98 2.36
CA SER A 33 -3.60 7.44 2.20
C SER A 33 -4.30 7.33 3.53
N PHE A 34 -5.62 7.37 3.46
CA PHE A 34 -6.51 7.12 4.59
C PHE A 34 -7.71 6.31 4.11
N GLY A 35 -8.28 5.55 5.02
CA GLY A 35 -9.42 4.70 4.69
C GLY A 35 -9.79 3.78 5.83
N ASP A 36 -10.41 2.68 5.49
CA ASP A 36 -10.81 1.64 6.42
C ASP A 36 -9.93 0.40 6.29
N ALA A 37 -9.60 -0.21 7.42
CA ALA A 37 -8.92 -1.50 7.48
C ALA A 37 -9.75 -2.48 8.27
N PHE A 38 -9.71 -3.74 7.84
CA PHE A 38 -10.43 -4.84 8.46
C PHE A 38 -9.61 -6.13 8.39
N ILE A 39 -9.89 -7.05 9.30
CA ILE A 39 -9.43 -8.43 9.20
C ILE A 39 -10.66 -9.25 8.85
N THR A 40 -10.55 -10.04 7.79
CA THR A 40 -11.64 -10.94 7.36
C THR A 40 -11.71 -12.09 8.35
N ASP A 41 -12.77 -12.08 9.17
CA ASP A 41 -13.14 -13.12 10.10
C ASP A 41 -14.63 -13.44 9.87
N LYS A 42 -14.99 -14.72 9.87
CA LYS A 42 -16.35 -15.16 9.50
C LYS A 42 -17.42 -14.82 10.55
N ASP A 43 -17.01 -14.65 11.80
CA ASP A 43 -17.96 -14.60 12.92
C ASP A 43 -18.05 -13.24 13.61
N VAL A 44 -17.41 -12.19 13.06
CA VAL A 44 -17.28 -10.90 13.74
C VAL A 44 -17.86 -9.75 12.93
N THR A 45 -18.69 -8.93 13.57
CA THR A 45 -19.16 -7.66 12.99
C THR A 45 -18.00 -6.66 12.94
N HIS A 46 -17.59 -6.29 11.72
CA HIS A 46 -16.53 -5.32 11.50
C HIS A 46 -16.99 -3.90 11.82
N GLY A 47 -16.25 -3.24 12.71
CA GLY A 47 -16.34 -1.80 12.91
C GLY A 47 -15.27 -1.07 12.11
N PHE A 48 -15.48 0.21 11.86
CA PHE A 48 -14.52 1.07 11.17
C PHE A 48 -13.21 1.17 11.96
N LEU A 49 -12.08 0.88 11.29
CA LEU A 49 -10.74 1.15 11.78
C LEU A 49 -10.01 2.10 10.83
N LEU A 50 -9.78 3.33 11.28
CA LEU A 50 -9.02 4.30 10.49
C LEU A 50 -7.62 3.74 10.16
N SER A 51 -7.40 3.48 8.88
CA SER A 51 -6.11 3.11 8.30
C SER A 51 -5.44 4.36 7.76
N LEU A 52 -4.22 4.61 8.21
CA LEU A 52 -3.38 5.70 7.73
C LEU A 52 -2.12 5.11 7.10
N THR A 53 -1.71 5.70 6.00
CA THR A 53 -0.50 5.29 5.29
C THR A 53 0.31 6.51 4.92
N GLY A 54 1.62 6.43 5.04
CA GLY A 54 2.52 7.51 4.63
C GLY A 54 3.86 6.97 4.18
N GLY A 55 4.43 7.56 3.13
CA GLY A 55 5.73 7.14 2.61
C GLY A 55 6.10 7.77 1.29
N LEU A 56 6.88 7.02 0.51
CA LEU A 56 7.44 7.44 -0.76
C LEU A 56 6.88 6.58 -1.89
N SER A 57 6.72 7.20 -3.05
CA SER A 57 6.25 6.56 -4.27
C SER A 57 7.19 6.87 -5.42
N ILE A 58 7.45 5.88 -6.25
CA ILE A 58 8.09 6.02 -7.55
C ILE A 58 7.20 5.43 -8.62
N THR A 59 7.00 6.17 -9.70
CA THR A 59 6.22 5.70 -10.84
C THR A 59 7.06 5.84 -12.11
N TYR A 60 7.06 4.78 -12.89
CA TYR A 60 7.68 4.69 -14.20
C TYR A 60 6.60 4.50 -15.25
N ALA A 61 6.52 5.37 -16.24
CA ALA A 61 5.63 5.21 -17.37
C ALA A 61 6.47 4.80 -18.60
N ASP A 62 6.22 3.60 -19.12
CA ASP A 62 6.94 3.04 -20.27
C ASP A 62 6.49 3.72 -21.58
N ASN A 63 5.20 3.97 -21.68
CA ASN A 63 4.59 4.63 -22.84
C ASN A 63 3.32 5.39 -22.42
N GLU A 64 2.55 5.82 -23.39
CA GLU A 64 1.32 6.58 -23.16
C GLU A 64 0.25 5.80 -22.36
N HIS A 65 0.30 4.47 -22.38
CA HIS A 65 -0.79 3.66 -21.86
C HIS A 65 -0.42 2.80 -20.65
N TYR A 66 0.87 2.49 -20.46
CA TYR A 66 1.30 1.57 -19.43
C TYR A 66 2.36 2.17 -18.52
N GLY A 67 2.37 1.71 -17.30
CA GLY A 67 3.36 2.12 -16.32
C GLY A 67 3.47 1.13 -15.16
N PHE A 68 4.51 1.33 -14.37
CA PHE A 68 4.77 0.60 -13.14
C PHE A 68 4.98 1.59 -12.02
N ALA A 69 4.50 1.25 -10.83
CA ALA A 69 4.84 2.01 -9.64
C ALA A 69 5.23 1.07 -8.49
N ALA A 70 6.04 1.59 -7.61
CA ALA A 70 6.36 0.96 -6.33
C ALA A 70 6.34 2.04 -5.25
N ASP A 71 5.71 1.71 -4.13
CA ASP A 71 5.70 2.58 -2.97
C ASP A 71 6.46 1.90 -1.83
N VAL A 72 7.04 2.69 -0.94
CA VAL A 72 7.53 2.23 0.36
C VAL A 72 6.83 3.05 1.41
N VAL A 73 5.94 2.41 2.15
CA VAL A 73 5.03 3.11 3.05
C VAL A 73 4.94 2.44 4.42
N TYR A 74 4.75 3.24 5.44
CA TYR A 74 4.24 2.76 6.72
C TYR A 74 2.71 2.76 6.66
N ALA A 75 2.09 1.61 6.94
CA ALA A 75 0.64 1.44 6.88
C ALA A 75 0.10 0.94 8.22
N THR A 76 -0.95 1.58 8.72
CA THR A 76 -1.73 1.06 9.85
C THR A 76 -2.88 0.22 9.30
N GLU A 77 -2.96 -1.03 9.74
CA GLU A 77 -3.95 -2.02 9.35
C GLU A 77 -4.54 -2.67 10.61
N GLY A 78 -5.41 -3.66 10.44
CA GLY A 78 -6.02 -4.38 11.55
C GLY A 78 -7.54 -4.37 11.50
N SER A 79 -8.18 -4.48 12.66
CA SER A 79 -9.64 -4.53 12.77
C SER A 79 -10.12 -3.85 14.04
N ASN A 80 -11.33 -3.32 13.98
CA ASN A 80 -12.11 -2.92 15.15
C ASN A 80 -13.39 -3.76 15.15
N SER A 81 -13.48 -4.70 16.07
CA SER A 81 -14.60 -5.63 16.14
C SER A 81 -15.39 -5.44 17.42
N LYS A 82 -16.70 -5.72 17.34
CA LYS A 82 -17.60 -5.76 18.48
C LYS A 82 -18.20 -7.15 18.57
N THR A 83 -18.05 -7.78 19.71
CA THR A 83 -18.68 -9.06 19.99
C THR A 83 -19.73 -8.85 21.07
N ALA A 84 -20.96 -9.32 20.83
CA ALA A 84 -22.03 -9.25 21.81
C ALA A 84 -21.66 -10.15 23.01
N GLY A 85 -21.49 -9.57 24.18
CA GLY A 85 -21.23 -10.30 25.44
C GLY A 85 -22.46 -10.29 26.34
N VAL A 86 -22.54 -11.21 27.30
CA VAL A 86 -23.63 -11.34 28.26
C VAL A 86 -23.75 -10.10 29.19
N ALA A 87 -22.67 -9.34 29.35
CA ALA A 87 -22.60 -8.12 30.17
C ALA A 87 -22.43 -6.83 29.35
N GLY A 88 -22.61 -6.86 28.03
CA GLY A 88 -22.43 -5.74 27.10
C GLY A 88 -21.45 -6.04 25.97
N ASP A 89 -21.40 -5.14 24.99
CA ASP A 89 -20.51 -5.30 23.84
C ASP A 89 -19.03 -5.25 24.25
N ILE A 90 -18.28 -6.29 23.94
CA ILE A 90 -16.83 -6.32 24.08
C ILE A 90 -16.22 -5.76 22.80
N GLN A 91 -15.56 -4.60 22.91
CA GLN A 91 -14.78 -4.05 21.79
C GLN A 91 -13.38 -4.67 21.76
N ASN A 92 -13.01 -5.23 20.63
CA ASN A 92 -11.67 -5.71 20.39
C ASN A 92 -11.03 -4.91 19.23
N LYS A 93 -10.00 -4.12 19.53
CA LYS A 93 -9.32 -3.25 18.59
C LYS A 93 -7.90 -3.75 18.35
N ILE A 94 -7.66 -4.29 17.17
CA ILE A 94 -6.36 -4.76 16.71
C ILE A 94 -5.78 -3.70 15.78
N LYS A 95 -4.57 -3.22 16.07
CA LYS A 95 -3.81 -2.32 15.21
C LYS A 95 -2.49 -2.98 14.83
N LEU A 96 -2.25 -3.12 13.55
CA LEU A 96 -1.05 -3.70 12.96
C LEU A 96 -0.32 -2.61 12.17
N GLY A 97 0.94 -2.34 12.53
CA GLY A 97 1.79 -1.41 11.80
C GLY A 97 2.74 -2.18 10.88
N TYR A 98 2.64 -1.93 9.58
CA TYR A 98 3.46 -2.57 8.55
C TYR A 98 4.35 -1.56 7.83
N ILE A 99 5.58 -1.97 7.51
CA ILE A 99 6.28 -1.41 6.35
C ILE A 99 5.80 -2.21 5.15
N ARG A 100 5.15 -1.51 4.19
CA ARG A 100 4.50 -2.16 3.05
C ARG A 100 5.11 -1.66 1.74
N ILE A 101 5.30 -2.59 0.81
CA ILE A 101 5.82 -2.31 -0.54
C ILE A 101 4.79 -2.83 -1.56
N PRO A 102 3.82 -2.00 -1.96
CA PRO A 102 2.92 -2.30 -3.07
C PRO A 102 3.61 -2.03 -4.41
N PHE A 103 3.51 -2.98 -5.32
CA PHE A 103 3.89 -2.83 -6.72
C PHE A 103 2.62 -2.69 -7.56
N LYS A 104 2.61 -1.76 -8.52
CA LYS A 104 1.44 -1.47 -9.34
C LYS A 104 1.80 -1.60 -10.82
N TYR A 105 1.07 -2.44 -11.53
CA TYR A 105 0.98 -2.37 -12.98
C TYR A 105 -0.17 -1.45 -13.33
N ILE A 106 0.11 -0.39 -14.07
CA ILE A 106 -0.82 0.71 -14.31
C ILE A 106 -1.20 0.71 -15.79
N ARG A 107 -2.52 0.80 -16.06
CA ARG A 107 -3.07 1.13 -17.37
C ARG A 107 -3.63 2.54 -17.30
N PHE A 108 -3.07 3.45 -18.10
CA PHE A 108 -3.61 4.78 -18.31
C PHE A 108 -4.67 4.74 -19.40
N LEU A 109 -5.78 5.47 -19.22
CA LEU A 109 -6.93 5.48 -20.13
C LEU A 109 -6.99 6.77 -20.96
N GLY A 110 -6.12 7.76 -20.69
CA GLY A 110 -5.97 9.00 -21.46
C GLY A 110 -4.62 9.06 -22.17
N GLU A 111 -4.48 10.01 -23.08
CA GLU A 111 -3.24 10.27 -23.80
C GLU A 111 -2.19 10.95 -22.90
N TYR A 112 -0.93 10.85 -23.31
CA TYR A 112 0.13 11.55 -22.59
C TYR A 112 0.05 13.05 -22.87
N GLY A 113 0.00 13.85 -21.80
CA GLY A 113 -0.17 15.32 -21.91
C GLY A 113 -1.58 15.78 -21.58
N ASP A 114 -2.55 14.89 -21.48
CA ASP A 114 -3.85 15.23 -20.97
C ASP A 114 -3.74 15.81 -19.57
N PRO A 115 -4.48 16.90 -19.26
CA PRO A 115 -4.44 17.54 -17.96
C PRO A 115 -4.88 16.60 -16.82
N ILE A 116 -5.74 15.63 -17.15
CA ILE A 116 -6.19 14.58 -16.23
C ILE A 116 -6.12 13.25 -16.97
N ARG A 117 -5.38 12.29 -16.42
CA ARG A 117 -5.27 10.94 -16.99
C ARG A 117 -5.90 9.93 -16.03
N PRO A 118 -7.08 9.41 -16.34
CA PRO A 118 -7.66 8.29 -15.60
C PRO A 118 -6.75 7.07 -15.71
N LYS A 119 -6.77 6.23 -14.68
CA LYS A 119 -5.97 5.00 -14.63
C LYS A 119 -6.63 3.91 -13.81
N ILE A 120 -6.30 2.68 -14.15
CA ILE A 120 -6.58 1.50 -13.35
C ILE A 120 -5.26 0.81 -13.06
N PHE A 121 -5.16 0.11 -11.96
CA PHE A 121 -3.95 -0.62 -11.61
C PHE A 121 -4.25 -1.85 -10.76
N VAL A 122 -3.32 -2.79 -10.81
CA VAL A 122 -3.34 -4.03 -10.03
C VAL A 122 -1.90 -4.42 -9.71
N GLY A 123 -1.69 -5.12 -8.60
CA GLY A 123 -0.38 -5.69 -8.31
C GLY A 123 -0.27 -6.30 -6.91
N PRO A 124 0.86 -6.98 -6.65
CA PRO A 124 1.15 -7.55 -5.36
C PRO A 124 1.57 -6.46 -4.36
N SER A 125 1.33 -6.74 -3.09
CA SER A 125 1.76 -5.92 -1.96
C SER A 125 2.42 -6.81 -0.92
N PHE A 126 3.62 -6.43 -0.50
CA PHE A 126 4.40 -7.14 0.52
C PHE A 126 4.49 -6.29 1.78
N GLY A 127 4.22 -6.89 2.93
CA GLY A 127 4.20 -6.24 4.24
C GLY A 127 5.15 -6.90 5.23
N TYR A 128 5.86 -6.09 6.00
CA TYR A 128 6.64 -6.54 7.15
C TYR A 128 6.10 -5.87 8.41
N LEU A 129 5.65 -6.68 9.39
CA LEU A 129 5.06 -6.23 10.64
C LEU A 129 6.12 -5.60 11.54
N VAL A 130 5.96 -4.32 11.86
CA VAL A 130 6.84 -3.58 12.76
C VAL A 130 6.23 -3.39 14.14
N SER A 131 4.90 -3.27 14.25
CA SER A 131 4.18 -3.17 15.51
C SER A 131 2.84 -3.88 15.44
N ALA A 132 2.38 -4.41 16.57
CA ALA A 132 1.02 -4.92 16.74
C ALA A 132 0.53 -4.63 18.15
N GLU A 133 -0.68 -4.11 18.25
CA GLU A 133 -1.33 -3.75 19.50
C GLU A 133 -2.78 -4.27 19.48
N THR A 134 -3.17 -4.99 20.53
CA THR A 134 -4.55 -5.39 20.80
C THR A 134 -5.02 -4.67 22.05
N ASN A 135 -6.05 -3.83 21.93
CA ASN A 135 -6.57 -3.02 23.04
C ASN A 135 -5.50 -2.19 23.78
N LYS A 136 -4.49 -1.67 23.04
CA LYS A 136 -3.31 -0.92 23.52
C LYS A 136 -2.21 -1.76 24.19
N GLU A 137 -2.36 -3.07 24.23
CA GLU A 137 -1.32 -3.99 24.70
C GLU A 137 -0.49 -4.49 23.52
N ASN A 138 0.82 -4.66 23.74
CA ASN A 138 1.72 -5.15 22.69
C ASN A 138 1.53 -6.66 22.50
N THR A 139 0.98 -7.04 21.34
CA THR A 139 0.69 -8.44 20.98
C THR A 139 1.47 -8.90 19.75
N LYS A 140 2.57 -8.24 19.41
CA LYS A 140 3.37 -8.54 18.19
C LYS A 140 3.79 -10.01 18.07
N ALA A 141 3.95 -10.72 19.20
CA ALA A 141 4.32 -12.13 19.21
C ALA A 141 3.23 -13.05 18.65
N GLU A 142 1.97 -12.62 18.65
CA GLU A 142 0.80 -13.38 18.21
C GLU A 142 0.58 -13.30 16.68
N PHE A 143 1.23 -12.34 16.02
CA PHE A 143 1.05 -12.08 14.61
C PHE A 143 2.24 -12.54 13.76
N ASN A 144 1.95 -12.91 12.51
CA ASN A 144 2.96 -13.24 11.54
C ASN A 144 3.72 -11.98 11.09
N LYS A 145 5.04 -12.13 10.89
CA LYS A 145 5.91 -11.00 10.54
C LYS A 145 5.74 -10.55 9.09
N PHE A 146 5.39 -11.48 8.20
CA PHE A 146 5.22 -11.22 6.79
C PHE A 146 3.76 -11.33 6.40
N ASP A 147 3.33 -10.38 5.57
CA ASP A 147 2.04 -10.38 4.94
C ASP A 147 2.22 -10.15 3.44
N MET A 148 1.40 -10.80 2.65
CA MET A 148 1.34 -10.63 1.22
C MET A 148 -0.12 -10.46 0.81
N GLY A 149 -0.36 -9.54 -0.11
CA GLY A 149 -1.70 -9.26 -0.60
C GLY A 149 -1.69 -8.88 -2.07
N LEU A 150 -2.87 -8.80 -2.61
CA LEU A 150 -3.16 -8.22 -3.91
C LEU A 150 -3.89 -6.90 -3.71
N HIS A 151 -3.53 -5.88 -4.48
CA HIS A 151 -4.29 -4.65 -4.51
C HIS A 151 -4.74 -4.33 -5.93
N ILE A 152 -5.90 -3.71 -6.01
CA ILE A 152 -6.50 -3.18 -7.24
C ILE A 152 -7.01 -1.78 -6.95
N GLY A 153 -6.93 -0.90 -7.93
CA GLY A 153 -7.43 0.46 -7.75
C GLY A 153 -7.73 1.18 -9.05
N VAL A 154 -8.45 2.25 -8.87
CA VAL A 154 -8.79 3.20 -9.92
C VAL A 154 -8.46 4.61 -9.45
N GLY A 155 -8.13 5.49 -10.38
CA GLY A 155 -7.82 6.86 -10.03
C GLY A 155 -7.48 7.72 -11.22
N ALA A 156 -6.83 8.85 -10.95
CA ALA A 156 -6.38 9.77 -11.96
C ALA A 156 -5.08 10.46 -11.57
N ASN A 157 -4.28 10.77 -12.58
CA ASN A 157 -3.13 11.66 -12.49
C ASN A 157 -3.52 13.01 -13.04
N LYS A 158 -3.30 14.08 -12.27
CA LYS A 158 -3.54 15.46 -12.70
C LYS A 158 -2.21 16.22 -12.73
N ILE A 159 -1.93 16.90 -13.81
CA ILE A 159 -0.82 17.85 -13.93
C ILE A 159 -1.19 19.11 -13.14
N ILE A 160 -0.40 19.47 -12.11
CA ILE A 160 -0.56 20.72 -11.36
C ILE A 160 0.29 21.83 -11.99
N CYS A 161 1.54 21.52 -12.32
CA CYS A 161 2.46 22.36 -13.07
C CYS A 161 3.47 21.47 -13.81
N ASP A 162 4.34 22.04 -14.64
CA ASP A 162 5.20 21.33 -15.61
C ASP A 162 5.86 20.05 -15.14
N ARG A 163 6.08 19.89 -13.82
CA ARG A 163 6.77 18.72 -13.24
C ARG A 163 6.07 18.13 -12.04
N ILE A 164 4.96 18.71 -11.61
CA ILE A 164 4.25 18.27 -10.41
C ILE A 164 2.97 17.58 -10.81
N TRP A 165 2.84 16.34 -10.40
CA TRP A 165 1.68 15.49 -10.62
C TRP A 165 0.98 15.21 -9.31
N LEU A 166 -0.33 15.38 -9.31
CA LEU A 166 -1.20 14.91 -8.24
C LEU A 166 -1.82 13.59 -8.68
N ASN A 167 -1.57 12.54 -7.92
CA ASN A 167 -2.27 11.28 -8.08
C ASN A 167 -3.35 11.16 -7.02
N THR A 168 -4.55 10.79 -7.43
CA THR A 168 -5.65 10.49 -6.52
C THR A 168 -6.24 9.15 -6.92
N ASP A 169 -6.19 8.18 -6.01
CA ASP A 169 -6.58 6.79 -6.28
C ASP A 169 -7.47 6.25 -5.17
N ILE A 170 -8.45 5.43 -5.51
CA ILE A 170 -9.14 4.54 -4.58
C ILE A 170 -8.55 3.15 -4.76
N THR A 171 -8.12 2.54 -3.67
CA THR A 171 -7.46 1.23 -3.66
C THR A 171 -8.17 0.29 -2.72
N TYR A 172 -8.47 -0.91 -3.20
CA TYR A 172 -8.81 -2.06 -2.39
C TYR A 172 -7.59 -2.97 -2.28
N THR A 173 -7.26 -3.42 -1.07
CA THR A 173 -6.18 -4.38 -0.81
C THR A 173 -6.75 -5.55 -0.05
N GLN A 174 -6.42 -6.77 -0.50
CA GLN A 174 -6.76 -8.02 0.17
C GLN A 174 -5.50 -8.83 0.44
N GLY A 175 -5.27 -9.14 1.71
CA GLY A 175 -4.23 -10.09 2.13
C GLY A 175 -4.57 -11.50 1.66
N ILE A 176 -3.55 -12.29 1.39
CA ILE A 176 -3.64 -13.71 1.00
C ILE A 176 -2.93 -14.63 1.99
N LEU A 177 -2.19 -14.07 2.94
CA LEU A 177 -1.55 -14.82 4.02
C LEU A 177 -2.29 -14.57 5.34
N ASP A 178 -2.36 -15.61 6.16
CA ASP A 178 -2.88 -15.49 7.51
C ASP A 178 -2.00 -14.55 8.35
N VAL A 179 -2.62 -13.56 8.98
CA VAL A 179 -1.90 -12.59 9.80
C VAL A 179 -1.68 -13.07 11.22
N THR A 180 -2.43 -14.09 11.69
CA THR A 180 -2.35 -14.63 13.05
C THR A 180 -1.55 -15.93 13.10
N LYS A 181 -0.79 -16.15 14.18
CA LYS A 181 -0.08 -17.42 14.40
C LYS A 181 -0.95 -18.51 15.03
N GLN A 182 -2.04 -18.13 15.70
CA GLN A 182 -2.90 -19.07 16.44
C GLN A 182 -3.95 -19.76 15.58
N SER A 183 -4.13 -19.34 14.34
CA SER A 183 -5.10 -19.93 13.40
C SER A 183 -4.86 -21.43 13.12
N GLN A 184 -3.72 -21.96 13.48
CA GLN A 184 -3.38 -23.38 13.25
C GLN A 184 -4.28 -24.38 14.01
N ASN A 185 -5.01 -23.94 15.01
CA ASN A 185 -5.88 -24.84 15.80
C ASN A 185 -7.36 -24.82 15.40
N ASN A 186 -7.85 -23.80 14.70
CA ASN A 186 -9.29 -23.62 14.44
C ASN A 186 -9.67 -23.57 12.96
N ASN A 187 -8.78 -23.81 12.01
CA ASN A 187 -9.03 -23.66 10.56
C ASN A 187 -9.58 -22.27 10.13
N GLU A 188 -9.46 -21.27 10.96
CA GLU A 188 -9.85 -19.90 10.65
C GLU A 188 -8.65 -19.15 10.05
N ILE A 189 -8.84 -18.60 8.86
CA ILE A 189 -7.83 -17.82 8.15
C ILE A 189 -8.17 -16.34 8.32
N ASN A 190 -7.32 -15.61 9.01
CA ASN A 190 -7.46 -14.18 9.24
C ASN A 190 -6.65 -13.38 8.23
N LEU A 191 -7.33 -12.71 7.30
CA LEU A 191 -6.71 -11.98 6.21
C LEU A 191 -6.88 -10.46 6.41
N ASN A 192 -5.80 -9.70 6.23
CA ASN A 192 -5.90 -8.24 6.20
C ASN A 192 -6.66 -7.77 4.96
N GLY A 193 -7.52 -6.77 5.16
CA GLY A 193 -8.18 -6.07 4.08
C GLY A 193 -8.17 -4.56 4.32
N SER A 194 -8.26 -3.77 3.26
CA SER A 194 -8.44 -2.32 3.39
C SER A 194 -8.99 -1.67 2.13
N VAL A 195 -9.76 -0.60 2.34
CA VAL A 195 -10.18 0.35 1.29
C VAL A 195 -9.61 1.70 1.64
N ARG A 196 -8.83 2.31 0.73
CA ARG A 196 -8.14 3.57 1.00
C ARG A 196 -8.28 4.55 -0.14
N LEU A 197 -8.39 5.83 0.20
CA LEU A 197 -8.16 6.95 -0.70
C LEU A 197 -6.68 7.34 -0.59
N ASN A 198 -5.97 7.28 -1.71
CA ASN A 198 -4.55 7.65 -1.79
C ASN A 198 -4.41 9.00 -2.47
N ILE A 199 -3.52 9.82 -1.94
CA ILE A 199 -3.14 11.11 -2.50
C ILE A 199 -1.62 11.15 -2.54
N SER A 200 -1.05 11.35 -3.73
CA SER A 200 0.40 11.41 -3.90
C SER A 200 0.80 12.63 -4.71
N LEU A 201 1.80 13.34 -4.24
CA LEU A 201 2.43 14.44 -4.95
C LEU A 201 3.78 13.96 -5.50
N LEU A 202 3.87 13.92 -6.83
CA LEU A 202 5.02 13.36 -7.53
C LEU A 202 5.70 14.44 -8.37
N LEU A 203 7.04 14.43 -8.31
CA LEU A 203 7.92 15.25 -9.14
C LEU A 203 8.36 14.42 -10.34
N GLY A 204 8.04 14.88 -11.53
CA GLY A 204 8.46 14.25 -12.78
C GLY A 204 9.84 14.72 -13.26
N THR A 205 10.53 13.86 -14.00
CA THR A 205 11.71 14.25 -14.77
C THR A 205 11.31 15.24 -15.88
N LYS A 206 12.24 16.15 -16.25
CA LYS A 206 11.97 17.15 -17.26
C LYS A 206 11.70 16.49 -18.62
N ARG A 207 10.62 16.88 -19.28
CA ARG A 207 10.40 16.53 -20.69
C ARG A 207 11.56 17.10 -21.52
N LYS A 208 12.27 16.26 -22.26
CA LYS A 208 13.18 16.72 -23.32
C LYS A 208 12.42 16.96 -24.59
#